data_837f388e1d508315d422bc73d7578397
#
_entry.id   837f388e1d508315d422bc73d7578397
#
_cell.length_a   1.000
_cell.length_b   1.000
_cell.length_c   1.000
_cell.angle_alpha   90.00
_cell.angle_beta   90.00
_cell.angle_gamma   90.00
#
_symmetry.space_group_name_H-M   'P 1'
#
loop_
_entity.id
_entity.type
_entity.pdbx_description
1 polymer ?
#
loop_
_entity_poly.entity_id
_entity_poly.type
_entity_poly.pdbx_seq_one_letter_code
_entity_poly.pdbx_strand_id
1 'polypeptide(L)'
;MKNTNMNRRTFLKVTTVAGGGLLVGCSFSSPKLLSTPQASEEELGMWIRISTDNKITLIVPSSEMGQQAHTGQAMLVAEELEADWNSIKVVTAPVHPEYMISGDQDTGGSGSIRDWWDKLRQV
;
A
#
# COMPACT_ATOMS: atom_id res chain seq x y z
N MET A 1 -10.52 -0.23 31.72
CA MET A 1 -9.97 -0.42 30.35
C MET A 1 -9.45 0.93 29.88
N LYS A 2 -8.11 1.09 29.79
CA LYS A 2 -7.48 2.35 29.34
C LYS A 2 -7.56 2.41 27.82
N ASN A 3 -8.32 3.34 27.30
CA ASN A 3 -8.40 3.66 25.88
C ASN A 3 -7.11 4.42 25.51
N THR A 4 -6.15 3.73 24.93
CA THR A 4 -4.92 4.33 24.41
C THR A 4 -5.22 4.84 23.02
N ASN A 5 -5.56 6.12 22.90
CA ASN A 5 -5.59 6.81 21.62
C ASN A 5 -4.16 6.89 21.09
N MET A 6 -3.79 5.90 20.28
CA MET A 6 -2.51 5.87 19.58
C MET A 6 -2.60 6.80 18.38
N ASN A 7 -1.83 7.89 18.39
CA ASN A 7 -1.80 8.79 17.25
C ASN A 7 -0.94 8.17 16.11
N ARG A 8 -1.13 8.65 14.87
CA ARG A 8 -0.47 8.13 13.66
C ARG A 8 1.06 8.03 13.80
N ARG A 9 1.70 9.03 14.43
CA ARG A 9 3.15 9.05 14.68
C ARG A 9 3.61 7.98 15.67
N THR A 10 2.79 7.68 16.68
CA THR A 10 3.12 6.66 17.68
C THR A 10 2.98 5.26 17.08
N PHE A 11 2.01 5.04 16.21
CA PHE A 11 1.86 3.81 15.45
C PHE A 11 3.09 3.54 14.56
N LEU A 12 3.53 4.54 13.80
CA LEU A 12 4.71 4.44 12.94
C LEU A 12 6.02 4.18 13.70
N LYS A 13 6.15 4.68 14.94
CA LYS A 13 7.33 4.44 15.77
C LYS A 13 7.41 3.05 16.37
N VAL A 14 6.29 2.36 16.52
CA VAL A 14 6.24 1.01 17.15
C VAL A 14 6.55 -0.10 16.15
N THR A 15 6.40 0.16 14.85
CA THR A 15 6.59 -0.84 13.79
C THR A 15 7.99 -0.85 13.15
N THR A 16 8.91 -0.03 13.63
CA THR A 16 10.31 -0.09 13.18
C THR A 16 11.02 -1.28 13.82
N VAL A 17 11.06 -2.40 13.14
CA VAL A 17 11.93 -3.53 13.49
C VAL A 17 13.31 -3.27 12.90
N ALA A 18 14.35 -3.44 13.71
CA ALA A 18 15.73 -3.17 13.35
C ALA A 18 16.14 -3.93 12.06
N GLY A 19 16.45 -3.17 11.01
CA GLY A 19 17.08 -3.67 9.78
C GLY A 19 16.21 -3.84 8.55
N GLY A 20 14.91 -3.50 8.60
CA GLY A 20 13.98 -3.61 7.48
C GLY A 20 13.09 -2.38 7.34
N GLY A 21 12.42 -2.22 6.24
CA GLY A 21 11.43 -1.16 6.02
C GLY A 21 10.19 -1.24 6.92
N LEU A 22 9.26 -0.35 6.75
CA LEU A 22 8.00 -0.29 7.50
C LEU A 22 6.93 -1.13 6.83
N LEU A 23 6.31 -2.04 7.60
CA LEU A 23 5.14 -2.82 7.19
C LEU A 23 3.86 -2.05 7.46
N VAL A 24 3.15 -1.65 6.41
CA VAL A 24 1.81 -1.06 6.53
C VAL A 24 0.82 -1.98 5.83
N GLY A 25 0.09 -2.75 6.60
CA GLY A 25 -0.95 -3.62 6.08
C GLY A 25 -1.81 -4.17 7.20
N CYS A 26 -3.12 -4.17 7.03
CA CYS A 26 -4.04 -4.91 7.87
C CYS A 26 -4.07 -6.37 7.41
N SER A 27 -3.20 -7.21 7.98
CA SER A 27 -3.30 -8.65 7.79
C SER A 27 -3.60 -9.32 9.11
N PHE A 28 -4.77 -9.88 9.22
CA PHE A 28 -5.06 -10.94 10.17
C PHE A 28 -4.76 -12.28 9.52
N SER A 29 -3.88 -13.02 10.13
CA SER A 29 -3.67 -14.46 10.05
C SER A 29 -2.34 -14.96 9.54
N SER A 30 -1.68 -15.58 10.47
CA SER A 30 -0.69 -16.68 10.45
C SER A 30 0.77 -16.32 10.27
N PRO A 31 1.60 -16.68 11.28
CA PRO A 31 3.05 -16.57 11.18
C PRO A 31 3.59 -17.71 10.32
N LYS A 32 4.16 -17.41 9.17
CA LYS A 32 5.01 -18.35 8.47
C LYS A 32 6.44 -17.83 8.41
N LEU A 33 7.28 -18.61 9.02
CA LEU A 33 8.71 -18.57 9.26
C LEU A 33 9.56 -17.72 8.32
N LEU A 34 10.46 -16.99 8.98
CA LEU A 34 11.67 -16.35 8.50
C LEU A 34 12.46 -17.20 7.49
N SER A 35 12.71 -16.64 6.33
CA SER A 35 13.78 -17.04 5.44
C SER A 35 14.70 -15.83 5.27
N THR A 36 16.00 -16.09 5.33
CA THR A 36 17.16 -15.22 5.35
C THR A 36 17.15 -14.05 4.35
N PRO A 37 17.77 -12.90 4.70
CA PRO A 37 17.71 -11.69 3.90
C PRO A 37 18.68 -11.77 2.73
N GLN A 38 18.14 -11.90 1.56
CA GLN A 38 18.75 -11.37 0.36
C GLN A 38 18.21 -9.95 0.22
N ALA A 39 19.04 -8.96 -0.11
CA ALA A 39 18.61 -7.58 -0.32
C ALA A 39 17.53 -7.54 -1.40
N SER A 40 16.35 -7.85 -1.00
CA SER A 40 15.13 -7.99 -1.78
C SER A 40 14.12 -7.01 -1.20
N GLU A 41 13.49 -6.28 -2.08
CA GLU A 41 12.28 -5.55 -1.79
C GLU A 41 11.37 -6.43 -0.93
N GLU A 42 11.24 -6.10 0.36
CA GLU A 42 10.34 -6.84 1.25
C GLU A 42 8.90 -6.58 0.80
N GLU A 43 8.18 -7.64 0.50
CA GLU A 43 6.75 -7.60 0.22
C GLU A 43 6.00 -7.23 1.49
N LEU A 44 5.66 -5.96 1.61
CA LEU A 44 5.13 -5.35 2.82
C LEU A 44 3.64 -5.04 2.75
N GLY A 45 2.88 -5.94 2.36
CA GLY A 45 1.45 -5.76 2.16
C GLY A 45 1.11 -5.73 0.67
N MET A 46 -0.13 -5.98 0.40
CA MET A 46 -0.58 -6.15 -0.99
C MET A 46 -0.65 -4.82 -1.74
N TRP A 47 -0.63 -3.67 -1.03
CA TRP A 47 -0.91 -2.36 -1.61
C TRP A 47 0.27 -1.41 -1.62
N ILE A 48 1.08 -1.40 -0.56
CA ILE A 48 2.19 -0.44 -0.39
C ILE A 48 3.43 -1.17 0.11
N ARG A 49 4.58 -0.82 -0.47
CA ARG A 49 5.91 -1.17 0.02
C ARG A 49 6.69 0.10 0.31
N ILE A 50 7.28 0.17 1.47
CA ILE A 50 8.16 1.28 1.86
C ILE A 50 9.54 0.71 2.15
N SER A 51 10.51 1.09 1.34
CA SER A 51 11.89 0.65 1.49
C SER A 51 12.67 1.52 2.47
N THR A 52 13.82 1.03 2.91
CA THR A 52 14.68 1.72 3.88
C THR A 52 15.27 3.03 3.38
N ASP A 53 15.27 3.26 2.07
CA ASP A 53 15.68 4.51 1.43
C ASP A 53 14.50 5.48 1.20
N ASN A 54 13.38 5.27 1.89
CA ASN A 54 12.14 6.05 1.79
C ASN A 54 11.48 6.03 0.40
N LYS A 55 11.75 5.01 -0.43
CA LYS A 55 10.98 4.81 -1.65
C LYS A 55 9.69 4.08 -1.34
N ILE A 56 8.61 4.57 -1.92
CA ILE A 56 7.27 4.02 -1.78
C ILE A 56 6.87 3.39 -3.10
N THR A 57 6.56 2.10 -3.08
CA THR A 57 5.97 1.42 -4.23
C THR A 57 4.50 1.17 -3.95
N LEU A 58 3.64 1.81 -4.72
CA LEU A 58 2.20 1.61 -4.67
C LEU A 58 1.79 0.58 -5.73
N ILE A 59 1.07 -0.44 -5.30
CA ILE A 59 0.54 -1.50 -6.15
C ILE A 59 -0.93 -1.20 -6.38
N VAL A 60 -1.32 -0.95 -7.63
CA VAL A 60 -2.66 -0.48 -7.98
C VAL A 60 -3.42 -1.49 -8.84
N PRO A 61 -4.72 -1.70 -8.59
CA PRO A 61 -5.53 -2.67 -9.32
C PRO A 61 -5.88 -2.23 -10.74
N SER A 62 -5.88 -0.91 -10.99
CA SER A 62 -6.29 -0.34 -12.26
C SER A 62 -5.17 -0.34 -13.29
N SER A 63 -5.50 -0.58 -14.55
CA SER A 63 -4.58 -0.42 -15.68
C SER A 63 -4.49 1.04 -16.10
N GLU A 64 -3.30 1.49 -16.47
CA GLU A 64 -3.10 2.80 -17.09
C GLU A 64 -3.28 2.69 -18.61
N MET A 65 -4.18 3.49 -19.13
CA MET A 65 -4.52 3.55 -20.57
C MET A 65 -4.47 4.99 -21.10
N GLY A 66 -3.77 5.88 -20.38
CA GLY A 66 -3.70 7.31 -20.67
C GLY A 66 -4.78 8.14 -19.94
N GLN A 67 -5.59 7.52 -19.07
CA GLN A 67 -6.64 8.20 -18.31
C GLN A 67 -6.19 8.69 -16.94
N GLN A 68 -4.91 8.55 -16.60
CA GLN A 68 -4.30 9.02 -15.34
C GLN A 68 -4.83 8.29 -14.07
N ALA A 69 -5.28 7.03 -14.20
CA ALA A 69 -5.72 6.23 -13.06
C ALA A 69 -4.60 6.03 -12.04
N HIS A 70 -3.40 5.69 -12.51
CA HIS A 70 -2.23 5.50 -11.64
C HIS A 70 -1.86 6.80 -10.89
N THR A 71 -1.88 7.94 -11.60
CA THR A 71 -1.61 9.25 -11.00
C THR A 71 -2.63 9.57 -9.91
N GLY A 72 -3.92 9.39 -10.20
CA GLY A 72 -4.98 9.67 -9.24
C GLY A 72 -4.93 8.78 -7.99
N GLN A 73 -4.68 7.49 -8.16
CA GLN A 73 -4.52 6.56 -7.03
C GLN A 73 -3.27 6.89 -6.20
N ALA A 74 -2.16 7.23 -6.86
CA ALA A 74 -0.94 7.64 -6.17
C ALA A 74 -1.10 8.94 -5.38
N MET A 75 -1.88 9.90 -5.90
CA MET A 75 -2.18 11.15 -5.19
C MET A 75 -2.94 10.92 -3.89
N LEU A 76 -3.90 9.99 -3.88
CA LEU A 76 -4.62 9.64 -2.65
C LEU A 76 -3.66 9.10 -1.58
N VAL A 77 -2.80 8.18 -1.96
CA VAL A 77 -1.84 7.57 -1.02
C VAL A 77 -0.77 8.56 -0.58
N ALA A 78 -0.28 9.42 -1.49
CA ALA A 78 0.66 10.48 -1.17
C ALA A 78 0.12 11.43 -0.09
N GLU A 79 -1.14 11.81 -0.22
CA GLU A 79 -1.83 12.70 0.73
C GLU A 79 -1.98 12.04 2.10
N GLU A 80 -2.41 10.78 2.16
CA GLU A 80 -2.61 10.08 3.43
C GLU A 80 -1.28 9.79 4.17
N LEU A 81 -0.21 9.53 3.42
CA LEU A 81 1.12 9.29 3.99
C LEU A 81 1.92 10.56 4.27
N GLU A 82 1.44 11.74 3.82
CA GLU A 82 2.23 12.98 3.79
C GLU A 82 3.59 12.77 3.09
N ALA A 83 3.59 12.00 2.01
CA ALA A 83 4.80 11.55 1.33
C ALA A 83 5.27 12.52 0.24
N ASP A 84 6.59 12.59 0.03
CA ASP A 84 7.14 13.27 -1.13
C ASP A 84 6.71 12.55 -2.41
N TRP A 85 6.05 13.26 -3.30
CA TRP A 85 5.60 12.76 -4.59
C TRP A 85 6.70 12.06 -5.40
N ASN A 86 7.92 12.58 -5.35
CA ASN A 86 9.06 12.01 -6.07
C ASN A 86 9.56 10.68 -5.49
N SER A 87 9.11 10.32 -4.30
CA SER A 87 9.44 9.04 -3.67
C SER A 87 8.50 7.90 -4.09
N ILE A 88 7.39 8.21 -4.80
CA ILE A 88 6.35 7.24 -5.11
C ILE A 88 6.55 6.64 -6.49
N LYS A 89 6.57 5.32 -6.55
CA LYS A 89 6.54 4.51 -7.77
C LYS A 89 5.23 3.74 -7.80
N VAL A 90 4.54 3.75 -8.93
CA VAL A 90 3.32 2.97 -9.13
C VAL A 90 3.61 1.75 -9.99
N VAL A 91 3.06 0.61 -9.60
CA VAL A 91 3.08 -0.63 -10.36
C VAL A 91 1.67 -1.22 -10.44
N THR A 92 1.34 -1.82 -11.57
CA THR A 92 0.06 -2.52 -11.72
C THR A 92 0.05 -3.81 -10.90
N ALA A 93 -1.03 -4.06 -10.20
CA ALA A 93 -1.22 -5.27 -9.41
C ALA A 93 -1.28 -6.53 -10.29
N PRO A 94 -0.76 -7.66 -9.78
CA PRO A 94 -1.04 -8.95 -10.38
C PRO A 94 -2.53 -9.31 -10.24
N VAL A 95 -2.99 -10.30 -10.98
CA VAL A 95 -4.35 -10.82 -10.80
C VAL A 95 -4.44 -11.52 -9.45
N HIS A 96 -5.23 -10.94 -8.54
CA HIS A 96 -5.41 -11.48 -7.21
C HIS A 96 -6.74 -11.00 -6.61
N PRO A 97 -7.46 -11.83 -5.83
CA PRO A 97 -8.76 -11.48 -5.25
C PRO A 97 -8.78 -10.18 -4.44
N GLU A 98 -7.69 -9.82 -3.77
CA GLU A 98 -7.58 -8.56 -2.99
C GLU A 98 -7.70 -7.31 -3.87
N TYR A 99 -7.42 -7.41 -5.17
CA TYR A 99 -7.50 -6.33 -6.14
C TYR A 99 -8.77 -6.40 -7.00
N MET A 100 -9.76 -7.18 -6.57
CA MET A 100 -11.03 -7.36 -7.26
C MET A 100 -12.15 -6.61 -6.55
N ILE A 101 -13.07 -6.06 -7.35
CA ILE A 101 -14.36 -5.57 -6.88
C ILE A 101 -15.43 -6.41 -7.55
N SER A 102 -16.34 -6.96 -6.75
CA SER A 102 -17.43 -7.83 -7.24
C SER A 102 -16.95 -9.04 -8.06
N GLY A 103 -15.72 -9.50 -7.79
CA GLY A 103 -15.13 -10.67 -8.44
C GLY A 103 -14.32 -10.38 -9.69
N ASP A 104 -14.24 -9.12 -10.11
CA ASP A 104 -13.50 -8.70 -11.30
C ASP A 104 -12.37 -7.72 -10.96
N GLN A 105 -11.24 -7.87 -11.65
CA GLN A 105 -10.14 -6.91 -11.65
C GLN A 105 -10.11 -6.22 -13.02
N ASP A 106 -10.93 -5.20 -13.15
CA ASP A 106 -11.09 -4.47 -14.40
C ASP A 106 -10.73 -2.98 -14.24
N THR A 107 -10.72 -2.26 -15.36
CA THR A 107 -10.52 -0.82 -15.39
C THR A 107 -11.54 -0.20 -16.32
N GLY A 108 -12.64 0.23 -15.74
CA GLY A 108 -13.78 0.76 -16.51
C GLY A 108 -14.76 1.51 -15.63
N GLY A 109 -15.89 1.91 -16.19
CA GLY A 109 -17.03 2.48 -15.47
C GLY A 109 -16.73 3.72 -14.63
N SER A 110 -15.62 4.41 -14.88
CA SER A 110 -15.12 5.51 -14.03
C SER A 110 -14.89 5.09 -12.57
N GLY A 111 -14.57 3.82 -12.33
CA GLY A 111 -14.41 3.22 -11.01
C GLY A 111 -13.02 3.38 -10.38
N SER A 112 -11.98 3.60 -11.19
CA SER A 112 -10.58 3.51 -10.73
C SER A 112 -10.22 4.37 -9.49
N ILE A 113 -10.88 5.49 -9.27
CA ILE A 113 -10.72 6.31 -8.07
C ILE A 113 -11.86 6.05 -7.10
N ARG A 114 -13.11 6.14 -7.57
CA ARG A 114 -14.30 6.05 -6.74
C ARG A 114 -14.38 4.75 -5.95
N ASP A 115 -14.14 3.63 -6.61
CA ASP A 115 -14.36 2.31 -6.03
C ASP A 115 -13.21 1.87 -5.11
N TRP A 116 -12.04 2.49 -5.27
CA TRP A 116 -10.85 2.25 -4.45
C TRP A 116 -10.56 3.37 -3.43
N TRP A 117 -11.40 4.39 -3.37
CA TRP A 117 -11.22 5.56 -2.53
C TRP A 117 -10.96 5.22 -1.07
N ASP A 118 -11.88 4.51 -0.45
CA ASP A 118 -11.79 4.17 0.97
C ASP A 118 -10.62 3.21 1.26
N LYS A 119 -10.39 2.26 0.37
CA LYS A 119 -9.31 1.29 0.51
C LYS A 119 -7.93 1.97 0.46
N LEU A 120 -7.68 2.81 -0.53
CA LEU A 120 -6.40 3.49 -0.71
C LEU A 120 -6.11 4.54 0.38
N ARG A 121 -7.12 4.99 1.09
CA ARG A 121 -6.97 5.89 2.22
C ARG A 121 -6.76 5.19 3.57
N GLN A 122 -6.92 3.88 3.60
CA GLN A 122 -6.79 3.07 4.82
C GLN A 122 -5.51 2.21 4.84
N VAL A 123 -4.78 2.16 3.76
CA VAL A 123 -3.54 1.38 3.64
C VAL A 123 -2.33 2.04 4.28
#